data_2a70ecb89f2d8a618112eaabe52e0d23
#
_entry.id   2a70ecb89f2d8a618112eaabe52e0d23
#
_cell.length_a   1.000
_cell.length_b   1.000
_cell.length_c   1.000
_cell.angle_alpha   90.00
_cell.angle_beta   90.00
_cell.angle_gamma   90.00
#
_symmetry.space_group_name_H-M   'P 1'
#
loop_
_entity.id
_entity.type
_entity.pdbx_description
1 polymer ?
#
loop_
_entity_poly.entity_id
_entity_poly.type
_entity_poly.pdbx_seq_one_letter_code
_entity_poly.pdbx_strand_id
1 'polypeptide(L)'
;MSVTRRLWFALALVIVFVIGGIVTSRESAVVRSTVRGPRVDASASVSAWYCAEGTSIPNGRADEEIVMGNVATTPSRATVTVFGGSAAPAVRRRYTVAPGRVVRVRVADIAPLAEPGVVVEVSGGATAVEHRIQRGTDGALGPCAREPASHSDFAAGSTLKGAETWLALFNPFPDDAIVDVRATTPDGVRAPGALQGIVIPRFTRVSVALHDLVPRSDLVAISTSVRRGRVIAEQSVALDGSDGRAGLAMSLGEDLAREWRFPVGVIGSGRQERLVVANPGSRDARVTVGFTLDAAAAVEPVTVIVPGTTALSVDLSRVPPDVGFSTRVRSSRPIVAEMIGASNAPQGPEVRGLASDLGFGAGARRWVVGPARLDATSIDGLAVVATDGRRHRVRIVRVQPNRERVVARSEVPAIGRVSIDLTKLGASPTVALELRADGPVVVERVSSSPGLTRSHAVVNAAP
;
A
#
# COMPACT_ATOMS: atom_id res chain seq x y z
N MET A 1 -11.38 -30.52 -61.73
CA MET A 1 -10.37 -29.79 -60.92
C MET A 1 -9.15 -30.69 -60.79
N SER A 2 -7.98 -30.26 -61.28
CA SER A 2 -6.77 -31.08 -61.29
C SER A 2 -6.21 -31.26 -59.85
N VAL A 3 -5.55 -32.39 -59.61
CA VAL A 3 -4.94 -32.77 -58.34
C VAL A 3 -4.01 -31.67 -57.79
N THR A 4 -3.32 -30.96 -58.69
CA THR A 4 -2.47 -29.82 -58.35
C THR A 4 -3.23 -28.65 -57.69
N ARG A 5 -4.45 -28.35 -58.06
CA ARG A 5 -5.26 -27.27 -57.53
C ARG A 5 -5.76 -27.61 -56.10
N ARG A 6 -5.97 -28.89 -55.78
CA ARG A 6 -6.34 -29.37 -54.43
C ARG A 6 -5.13 -29.31 -53.49
N LEU A 7 -3.94 -29.62 -53.96
CA LEU A 7 -2.70 -29.49 -53.16
C LEU A 7 -2.39 -28.04 -52.78
N TRP A 8 -2.58 -27.11 -53.70
CA TRP A 8 -2.39 -25.67 -53.40
C TRP A 8 -3.43 -25.14 -52.37
N PHE A 9 -4.66 -25.59 -52.45
CA PHE A 9 -5.67 -25.21 -51.48
C PHE A 9 -5.39 -25.82 -50.08
N ALA A 10 -4.94 -27.07 -50.01
CA ALA A 10 -4.55 -27.70 -48.76
C ALA A 10 -3.32 -27.01 -48.11
N LEU A 11 -2.32 -26.65 -48.94
CA LEU A 11 -1.13 -25.93 -48.46
C LEU A 11 -1.47 -24.50 -47.98
N ALA A 12 -2.35 -23.78 -48.67
CA ALA A 12 -2.82 -22.46 -48.23
C ALA A 12 -3.61 -22.54 -46.92
N LEU A 13 -4.43 -23.57 -46.74
CA LEU A 13 -5.19 -23.78 -45.47
C LEU A 13 -4.26 -24.12 -44.28
N VAL A 14 -3.22 -24.92 -44.52
CA VAL A 14 -2.21 -25.20 -43.50
C VAL A 14 -1.41 -23.96 -43.12
N ILE A 15 -1.03 -23.12 -44.11
CA ILE A 15 -0.35 -21.86 -43.84
C ILE A 15 -1.23 -20.89 -43.05
N VAL A 16 -2.52 -20.78 -43.35
CA VAL A 16 -3.48 -19.96 -42.60
C VAL A 16 -3.65 -20.47 -41.18
N PHE A 17 -3.70 -21.79 -40.96
CA PHE A 17 -3.76 -22.37 -39.64
C PHE A 17 -2.46 -22.20 -38.85
N VAL A 18 -1.30 -22.30 -39.48
CA VAL A 18 0.01 -22.06 -38.84
C VAL A 18 0.19 -20.58 -38.51
N ILE A 19 -0.18 -19.66 -39.41
CA ILE A 19 -0.14 -18.22 -39.14
C ILE A 19 -1.20 -17.86 -38.08
N GLY A 20 -2.40 -18.38 -38.16
CA GLY A 20 -3.45 -18.23 -37.13
C GLY A 20 -3.02 -18.79 -35.77
N GLY A 21 -2.37 -19.96 -35.75
CA GLY A 21 -1.81 -20.55 -34.54
C GLY A 21 -0.64 -19.73 -33.95
N ILE A 22 0.19 -19.12 -34.78
CA ILE A 22 1.29 -18.23 -34.32
C ILE A 22 0.75 -16.88 -33.84
N VAL A 23 -0.34 -16.38 -34.43
CA VAL A 23 -0.99 -15.13 -33.98
C VAL A 23 -1.80 -15.34 -32.69
N THR A 24 -2.42 -16.53 -32.52
CA THR A 24 -3.14 -16.88 -31.28
C THR A 24 -2.22 -17.38 -30.16
N SER A 25 -1.03 -17.88 -30.48
CA SER A 25 -0.01 -18.24 -29.50
C SER A 25 0.90 -17.06 -29.06
N ARG A 26 0.68 -15.85 -29.56
CA ARG A 26 0.98 -14.66 -28.78
C ARG A 26 -0.09 -14.54 -27.67
N GLU A 27 -0.20 -15.61 -26.88
CA GLU A 27 -0.63 -15.44 -25.51
C GLU A 27 0.15 -14.24 -24.98
N SER A 28 -0.60 -13.23 -24.61
CA SER A 28 -0.12 -12.09 -23.87
C SER A 28 0.94 -12.61 -22.92
N ALA A 29 2.17 -12.21 -23.12
CA ALA A 29 3.21 -12.40 -22.12
C ALA A 29 2.51 -11.99 -20.84
N VAL A 30 2.31 -12.93 -19.94
CA VAL A 30 1.80 -12.65 -18.60
C VAL A 30 2.82 -11.67 -18.08
N VAL A 31 2.49 -10.39 -18.20
CA VAL A 31 3.20 -9.34 -17.49
C VAL A 31 3.12 -9.87 -16.07
N ARG A 32 4.22 -10.36 -15.56
CA ARG A 32 4.36 -10.67 -14.15
C ARG A 32 4.17 -9.33 -13.50
N SER A 33 2.93 -9.01 -13.17
CA SER A 33 2.58 -7.89 -12.32
C SER A 33 3.31 -8.18 -11.02
N THR A 34 4.50 -7.64 -10.91
CA THR A 34 5.21 -7.61 -9.64
C THR A 34 4.56 -6.48 -8.90
N VAL A 35 3.75 -6.79 -7.89
CA VAL A 35 3.28 -5.81 -6.93
C VAL A 35 4.51 -5.03 -6.46
N ARG A 36 4.55 -3.77 -6.82
CA ARG A 36 5.70 -2.90 -6.58
C ARG A 36 5.21 -1.73 -5.74
N GLY A 37 5.43 -1.81 -4.44
CA GLY A 37 5.34 -0.62 -3.62
C GLY A 37 6.18 0.54 -4.20
N PRO A 38 5.88 1.79 -3.84
CA PRO A 38 6.59 2.97 -4.36
C PRO A 38 8.10 2.85 -4.14
N ARG A 39 8.89 3.11 -5.18
CA ARG A 39 10.35 2.99 -5.16
C ARG A 39 11.01 4.34 -5.27
N VAL A 40 12.05 4.56 -4.47
CA VAL A 40 12.96 5.70 -4.65
C VAL A 40 14.01 5.30 -5.68
N ASP A 41 14.04 6.00 -6.80
CA ASP A 41 15.13 5.87 -7.77
C ASP A 41 16.28 6.81 -7.36
N ALA A 42 17.36 6.25 -6.85
CA ALA A 42 18.54 7.01 -6.42
C ALA A 42 19.33 7.58 -7.61
N SER A 43 19.12 7.09 -8.83
CA SER A 43 19.75 7.57 -10.05
C SER A 43 18.94 8.65 -10.76
N ALA A 44 17.66 8.80 -10.45
CA ALA A 44 16.81 9.81 -11.06
C ALA A 44 17.20 11.21 -10.58
N SER A 45 17.43 12.12 -11.51
CA SER A 45 17.70 13.53 -11.21
C SER A 45 16.48 14.23 -10.57
N VAL A 46 15.27 13.77 -10.90
CA VAL A 46 13.99 14.25 -10.36
C VAL A 46 13.06 13.06 -10.14
N SER A 47 12.35 13.05 -9.03
CA SER A 47 11.30 12.08 -8.73
C SER A 47 10.02 12.79 -8.34
N ALA A 48 8.86 12.25 -8.78
CA ALA A 48 7.54 12.74 -8.40
C ALA A 48 6.83 11.73 -7.49
N TRP A 49 6.06 12.24 -6.54
CA TRP A 49 5.25 11.51 -5.60
C TRP A 49 3.86 12.13 -5.56
N TYR A 50 2.85 11.30 -5.44
CA TYR A 50 1.45 11.68 -5.51
C TYR A 50 0.71 11.17 -4.28
N CYS A 51 0.11 12.04 -3.50
CA CYS A 51 -0.65 11.72 -2.30
C CYS A 51 -2.10 12.18 -2.53
N ALA A 52 -3.03 11.25 -2.43
CA ALA A 52 -4.43 11.51 -2.82
C ALA A 52 -5.37 11.67 -1.62
N GLU A 53 -5.11 11.02 -0.47
CA GLU A 53 -6.02 11.04 0.68
C GLU A 53 -5.64 12.11 1.70
N GLY A 54 -6.66 12.69 2.35
CA GLY A 54 -6.55 13.69 3.41
C GLY A 54 -7.36 14.95 3.13
N THR A 55 -7.42 15.85 4.10
CA THR A 55 -8.07 17.16 4.02
C THR A 55 -7.16 18.23 4.59
N SER A 56 -7.39 19.49 4.27
CA SER A 56 -6.56 20.59 4.78
C SER A 56 -7.39 21.80 5.26
N ILE A 57 -8.68 21.59 5.51
CA ILE A 57 -9.58 22.59 6.12
C ILE A 57 -9.84 22.27 7.59
N PRO A 58 -10.15 23.25 8.44
CA PRO A 58 -10.63 23.01 9.79
C PRO A 58 -11.86 22.08 9.77
N ASN A 59 -11.90 21.10 10.67
CA ASN A 59 -12.96 20.10 10.77
C ASN A 59 -13.17 19.26 9.48
N GLY A 60 -12.12 19.12 8.67
CA GLY A 60 -12.08 18.17 7.57
C GLY A 60 -12.13 16.72 8.07
N ARG A 61 -12.27 15.78 7.14
CA ARG A 61 -12.37 14.34 7.49
C ARG A 61 -11.12 13.84 8.20
N ALA A 62 -9.94 14.21 7.70
CA ALA A 62 -8.66 13.87 8.31
C ALA A 62 -7.57 14.84 7.81
N ASP A 63 -6.90 15.54 8.72
CA ASP A 63 -5.83 16.48 8.39
C ASP A 63 -4.64 15.79 7.74
N GLU A 64 -4.13 16.35 6.63
CA GLU A 64 -3.01 15.78 5.89
C GLU A 64 -1.68 16.45 6.22
N GLU A 65 -0.66 15.64 6.44
CA GLU A 65 0.73 16.04 6.60
C GLU A 65 1.63 15.26 5.65
N ILE A 66 2.40 15.94 4.83
CA ILE A 66 3.43 15.34 3.96
C ILE A 66 4.72 15.14 4.77
N VAL A 67 5.32 13.97 4.65
CA VAL A 67 6.54 13.56 5.36
C VAL A 67 7.62 13.20 4.34
N MET A 68 8.72 13.94 4.33
CA MET A 68 9.83 13.77 3.37
C MET A 68 11.09 13.35 4.12
N GLY A 69 11.62 12.16 3.86
CA GLY A 69 12.81 11.60 4.49
C GLY A 69 13.97 11.44 3.50
N ASN A 70 15.07 12.17 3.70
CA ASN A 70 16.26 12.09 2.84
C ASN A 70 17.30 11.14 3.44
N VAL A 71 17.65 10.09 2.71
CA VAL A 71 18.71 9.13 3.05
C VAL A 71 19.95 9.24 2.15
N ALA A 72 20.10 10.35 1.41
CA ALA A 72 21.34 10.69 0.72
C ALA A 72 22.28 11.48 1.61
N THR A 73 23.56 11.50 1.27
CA THR A 73 24.60 12.30 1.95
C THR A 73 24.59 13.76 1.52
N THR A 74 23.77 14.11 0.51
CA THR A 74 23.59 15.47 -0.02
C THR A 74 22.16 15.96 0.25
N PRO A 75 21.94 17.29 0.36
CA PRO A 75 20.59 17.83 0.49
C PRO A 75 19.72 17.54 -0.75
N SER A 76 18.45 17.28 -0.53
CA SER A 76 17.41 17.22 -1.58
C SER A 76 16.60 18.50 -1.58
N ARG A 77 16.09 18.89 -2.76
CA ARG A 77 15.13 19.97 -2.92
C ARG A 77 13.78 19.38 -3.28
N ALA A 78 12.75 19.70 -2.50
CA ALA A 78 11.39 19.24 -2.72
C ALA A 78 10.49 20.45 -3.06
N THR A 79 9.64 20.29 -4.08
CA THR A 79 8.54 21.21 -4.38
C THR A 79 7.24 20.49 -4.06
N VAL A 80 6.50 20.96 -3.08
CA VAL A 80 5.15 20.48 -2.74
C VAL A 80 4.15 21.36 -3.47
N THR A 81 3.34 20.74 -4.32
CA THR A 81 2.25 21.39 -5.07
C THR A 81 0.93 20.84 -4.57
N VAL A 82 0.04 21.71 -4.10
CA VAL A 82 -1.30 21.37 -3.64
C VAL A 82 -2.30 21.82 -4.70
N PHE A 83 -3.12 20.90 -5.17
CA PHE A 83 -4.15 21.11 -6.18
C PHE A 83 -5.52 21.18 -5.52
N GLY A 84 -6.30 22.20 -5.87
CA GLY A 84 -7.67 22.40 -5.37
C GLY A 84 -8.76 22.26 -6.45
N GLY A 85 -8.43 21.60 -7.55
CA GLY A 85 -9.33 21.47 -8.69
C GLY A 85 -9.29 22.65 -9.66
N SER A 86 -10.24 22.67 -10.62
CA SER A 86 -10.30 23.70 -11.65
C SER A 86 -10.69 25.09 -11.12
N ALA A 87 -11.29 25.14 -9.94
CA ALA A 87 -11.75 26.40 -9.32
C ALA A 87 -10.68 27.16 -8.54
N ALA A 88 -9.54 26.51 -8.22
CA ALA A 88 -8.48 27.11 -7.42
C ALA A 88 -7.10 26.85 -8.06
N PRO A 89 -6.26 27.89 -8.20
CA PRO A 89 -4.92 27.70 -8.72
C PRO A 89 -4.09 26.82 -7.79
N ALA A 90 -3.24 25.98 -8.36
CA ALA A 90 -2.32 25.15 -7.58
C ALA A 90 -1.31 26.02 -6.78
N VAL A 91 -1.17 25.71 -5.50
CA VAL A 91 -0.24 26.43 -4.61
C VAL A 91 1.03 25.62 -4.46
N ARG A 92 2.18 26.27 -4.61
CA ARG A 92 3.50 25.64 -4.54
C ARG A 92 4.34 26.18 -3.41
N ARG A 93 5.05 25.28 -2.70
CA ARG A 93 6.07 25.62 -1.69
C ARG A 93 7.32 24.78 -1.90
N ARG A 94 8.49 25.37 -1.66
CA ARG A 94 9.79 24.70 -1.80
C ARG A 94 10.40 24.44 -0.44
N TYR A 95 11.00 23.27 -0.31
CA TYR A 95 11.65 22.81 0.91
C TYR A 95 13.02 22.24 0.58
N THR A 96 13.95 22.32 1.54
CA THR A 96 15.22 21.62 1.50
C THR A 96 15.22 20.56 2.57
N VAL A 97 15.46 19.31 2.17
CA VAL A 97 15.56 18.17 3.08
C VAL A 97 17.04 17.84 3.26
N ALA A 98 17.58 18.17 4.43
CA ALA A 98 18.99 17.92 4.72
C ALA A 98 19.32 16.41 4.79
N PRO A 99 20.59 16.01 4.62
CA PRO A 99 21.03 14.63 4.73
C PRO A 99 20.61 13.95 6.03
N GLY A 100 19.96 12.79 5.92
CA GLY A 100 19.47 11.98 7.05
C GLY A 100 18.35 12.64 7.86
N ARG A 101 17.69 13.67 7.32
CA ARG A 101 16.63 14.41 8.00
C ARG A 101 15.26 14.14 7.41
N VAL A 102 14.26 14.42 8.22
CA VAL A 102 12.84 14.43 7.85
C VAL A 102 12.32 15.85 7.92
N VAL A 103 11.57 16.25 6.89
CA VAL A 103 10.76 17.46 6.85
C VAL A 103 9.30 17.08 6.83
N ARG A 104 8.49 17.71 7.68
CA ARG A 104 7.05 17.54 7.77
C ARG A 104 6.36 18.83 7.35
N VAL A 105 5.30 18.70 6.55
CA VAL A 105 4.57 19.82 5.99
C VAL A 105 3.07 19.55 6.12
N ARG A 106 2.39 20.33 6.95
CA ARG A 106 0.92 20.29 6.99
C ARG A 106 0.39 20.89 5.71
N VAL A 107 -0.49 20.19 5.02
CA VAL A 107 -1.07 20.65 3.75
C VAL A 107 -1.90 21.93 3.98
N ALA A 108 -2.54 22.05 5.13
CA ALA A 108 -3.28 23.25 5.54
C ALA A 108 -2.43 24.55 5.58
N ASP A 109 -1.12 24.42 5.85
CA ASP A 109 -0.21 25.59 5.85
C ASP A 109 0.16 26.06 4.43
N ILE A 110 -0.16 25.23 3.41
CA ILE A 110 0.03 25.57 1.99
C ILE A 110 -1.28 26.08 1.39
N ALA A 111 -2.35 25.29 1.50
CA ALA A 111 -3.67 25.64 0.99
C ALA A 111 -4.78 24.93 1.79
N PRO A 112 -5.77 25.69 2.34
CA PRO A 112 -6.90 25.09 3.04
C PRO A 112 -7.97 24.62 2.03
N LEU A 113 -8.03 23.33 1.76
CA LEU A 113 -8.91 22.67 0.78
C LEU A 113 -9.62 21.48 1.40
N ALA A 114 -10.88 21.25 1.02
CA ALA A 114 -11.64 20.09 1.47
C ALA A 114 -11.11 18.80 0.82
N GLU A 115 -10.69 18.90 -0.43
CA GLU A 115 -10.19 17.77 -1.22
C GLU A 115 -8.86 18.14 -1.91
N PRO A 116 -7.77 18.32 -1.15
CA PRO A 116 -6.46 18.57 -1.74
C PRO A 116 -5.94 17.30 -2.45
N GLY A 117 -5.34 17.47 -3.63
CA GLY A 117 -4.44 16.48 -4.19
C GLY A 117 -3.01 17.03 -4.09
N VAL A 118 -2.05 16.23 -3.67
CA VAL A 118 -0.68 16.71 -3.44
C VAL A 118 0.30 16.02 -4.37
N VAL A 119 1.16 16.82 -5.00
CA VAL A 119 2.32 16.32 -5.77
C VAL A 119 3.59 16.85 -5.11
N VAL A 120 4.53 15.96 -4.86
CA VAL A 120 5.86 16.31 -4.34
C VAL A 120 6.91 15.95 -5.38
N GLU A 121 7.53 16.95 -5.97
CA GLU A 121 8.65 16.78 -6.90
C GLU A 121 9.96 16.94 -6.12
N VAL A 122 10.82 15.93 -6.16
CA VAL A 122 12.10 15.91 -5.44
C VAL A 122 13.24 15.86 -6.42
N SER A 123 14.22 16.75 -6.26
CA SER A 123 15.48 16.76 -6.99
C SER A 123 16.66 16.60 -6.06
N GLY A 124 17.63 15.80 -6.47
CA GLY A 124 18.85 15.52 -5.73
C GLY A 124 18.63 14.56 -4.54
N GLY A 125 19.27 13.41 -4.60
CA GLY A 125 19.33 12.47 -3.49
C GLY A 125 18.16 11.48 -3.39
N ALA A 126 18.28 10.51 -2.48
CA ALA A 126 17.30 9.47 -2.20
C ALA A 126 16.34 9.95 -1.11
N THR A 127 15.23 10.56 -1.52
CA THR A 127 14.18 11.05 -0.61
C THR A 127 12.90 10.25 -0.84
N ALA A 128 12.41 9.62 0.22
CA ALA A 128 11.08 9.03 0.25
C ALA A 128 10.04 10.07 0.68
N VAL A 129 8.83 9.93 0.13
CA VAL A 129 7.69 10.74 0.53
C VAL A 129 6.56 9.83 0.98
N GLU A 130 6.13 10.07 2.18
CA GLU A 130 4.97 9.45 2.83
C GLU A 130 3.98 10.57 3.16
N HIS A 131 2.74 10.23 3.43
CA HIS A 131 1.82 11.18 4.05
C HIS A 131 1.09 10.55 5.23
N ARG A 132 0.74 11.40 6.16
CA ARG A 132 -0.02 11.05 7.34
C ARG A 132 -1.37 11.75 7.26
N ILE A 133 -2.43 11.01 7.58
CA ILE A 133 -3.74 11.60 7.81
C ILE A 133 -4.11 11.44 9.29
N GLN A 134 -4.79 12.44 9.86
CA GLN A 134 -5.16 12.44 11.28
C GLN A 134 -6.58 12.96 11.47
N ARG A 135 -7.39 12.20 12.24
CA ARG A 135 -8.76 12.53 12.64
C ARG A 135 -8.87 12.43 14.15
N GLY A 136 -8.90 13.58 14.84
CA GLY A 136 -8.84 13.60 16.30
C GLY A 136 -7.55 12.95 16.81
N THR A 137 -7.70 11.87 17.60
CA THR A 137 -6.56 11.08 18.09
C THR A 137 -6.15 9.96 17.15
N ASP A 138 -6.98 9.60 16.18
CA ASP A 138 -6.71 8.52 15.23
C ASP A 138 -5.86 9.02 14.06
N GLY A 139 -4.93 8.20 13.59
CA GLY A 139 -4.09 8.55 12.47
C GLY A 139 -3.67 7.34 11.64
N ALA A 140 -3.35 7.59 10.37
CA ALA A 140 -2.76 6.62 9.48
C ALA A 140 -1.56 7.25 8.76
N LEU A 141 -0.58 6.44 8.43
CA LEU A 141 0.61 6.83 7.65
C LEU A 141 0.77 5.84 6.50
N GLY A 142 0.98 6.34 5.30
CA GLY A 142 1.19 5.52 4.11
C GLY A 142 2.14 6.17 3.12
N PRO A 143 2.65 5.41 2.14
CA PRO A 143 3.47 5.95 1.07
C PRO A 143 2.62 6.74 0.09
N CYS A 144 3.16 7.83 -0.48
CA CYS A 144 2.60 8.43 -1.67
C CYS A 144 2.97 7.61 -2.91
N ALA A 145 2.11 7.56 -3.91
CA ALA A 145 2.36 6.86 -5.16
C ALA A 145 3.54 7.46 -5.94
N ARG A 146 4.25 6.61 -6.70
CA ARG A 146 5.32 7.06 -7.61
C ARG A 146 4.85 7.25 -9.03
N GLU A 147 3.81 6.55 -9.40
CA GLU A 147 3.25 6.54 -10.74
C GLU A 147 1.74 6.31 -10.69
N PRO A 148 0.99 6.78 -11.67
CA PRO A 148 -0.42 6.47 -11.78
C PRO A 148 -0.62 5.02 -12.20
N ALA A 149 -1.74 4.43 -11.80
CA ALA A 149 -2.12 3.08 -12.18
C ALA A 149 -3.34 3.06 -13.11
N SER A 150 -3.43 2.07 -13.98
CA SER A 150 -4.64 1.77 -14.77
C SER A 150 -5.66 0.98 -13.97
N HIS A 151 -5.20 0.28 -12.96
CA HIS A 151 -5.99 -0.48 -11.99
C HIS A 151 -5.42 -0.23 -10.60
N SER A 152 -6.30 -0.16 -9.62
CA SER A 152 -5.91 -0.11 -8.21
C SER A 152 -6.93 -0.91 -7.42
N ASP A 153 -6.43 -1.88 -6.66
CA ASP A 153 -7.24 -2.82 -5.90
C ASP A 153 -6.96 -2.70 -4.41
N PHE A 154 -8.02 -2.84 -3.60
CA PHE A 154 -8.02 -2.81 -2.14
C PHE A 154 -8.88 -3.96 -1.65
N ALA A 155 -8.51 -4.62 -0.57
CA ALA A 155 -9.28 -5.76 -0.08
C ALA A 155 -10.12 -5.44 1.16
N ALA A 156 -9.72 -4.49 1.98
CA ALA A 156 -10.30 -4.28 3.30
C ALA A 156 -10.99 -2.92 3.43
N GLY A 157 -12.30 -2.88 3.20
CA GLY A 157 -13.21 -1.78 3.52
C GLY A 157 -14.41 -2.30 4.31
N SER A 158 -15.19 -1.40 4.88
CA SER A 158 -16.45 -1.71 5.56
C SER A 158 -17.48 -0.62 5.30
N THR A 159 -18.73 -1.01 5.13
CA THR A 159 -19.88 -0.10 5.00
C THR A 159 -20.92 -0.37 6.09
N LEU A 160 -20.54 -1.05 7.19
CA LEU A 160 -21.39 -1.20 8.35
C LEU A 160 -21.73 0.15 8.99
N LYS A 161 -22.74 0.17 9.83
CA LYS A 161 -23.02 1.35 10.66
C LYS A 161 -21.79 1.66 11.53
N GLY A 162 -21.36 2.93 11.52
CA GLY A 162 -20.16 3.36 12.24
C GLY A 162 -18.85 3.18 11.47
N ALA A 163 -18.91 2.68 10.23
CA ALA A 163 -17.79 2.61 9.32
C ALA A 163 -17.91 3.65 8.20
N GLU A 164 -16.82 4.35 7.94
CA GLU A 164 -16.66 5.23 6.80
C GLU A 164 -15.53 4.70 5.92
N THR A 165 -15.85 4.26 4.70
CA THR A 165 -14.86 3.90 3.68
C THR A 165 -14.89 4.93 2.57
N TRP A 166 -13.77 5.60 2.36
CA TRP A 166 -13.57 6.60 1.34
C TRP A 166 -12.55 6.11 0.30
N LEU A 167 -12.82 6.42 -0.96
CA LEU A 167 -11.88 6.23 -2.07
C LEU A 167 -11.53 7.59 -2.65
N ALA A 168 -10.28 7.99 -2.53
CA ALA A 168 -9.74 9.20 -3.13
C ALA A 168 -9.16 8.88 -4.51
N LEU A 169 -9.64 9.57 -5.54
CA LEU A 169 -9.19 9.47 -6.92
C LEU A 169 -8.57 10.80 -7.33
N PHE A 170 -7.27 10.86 -7.52
CA PHE A 170 -6.53 12.08 -7.83
C PHE A 170 -5.97 12.03 -9.24
N ASN A 171 -6.29 13.05 -10.03
CA ASN A 171 -5.78 13.27 -11.37
C ASN A 171 -4.87 14.51 -11.41
N PRO A 172 -3.55 14.37 -11.21
CA PRO A 172 -2.60 15.49 -11.29
C PRO A 172 -2.20 15.87 -12.72
N PHE A 173 -2.82 15.29 -13.74
CA PHE A 173 -2.44 15.42 -15.16
C PHE A 173 -3.34 16.42 -15.92
N PRO A 174 -2.91 16.89 -17.10
CA PRO A 174 -3.60 17.93 -17.84
C PRO A 174 -4.87 17.48 -18.57
N ASP A 175 -5.11 16.17 -18.68
CA ASP A 175 -6.29 15.59 -19.32
C ASP A 175 -7.23 15.02 -18.29
N ASP A 176 -8.56 15.11 -18.55
CA ASP A 176 -9.56 14.49 -17.69
C ASP A 176 -9.43 12.96 -17.71
N ALA A 177 -9.66 12.32 -16.58
CA ALA A 177 -9.70 10.88 -16.44
C ALA A 177 -11.14 10.38 -16.24
N ILE A 178 -11.39 9.14 -16.68
CA ILE A 178 -12.67 8.45 -16.48
C ILE A 178 -12.38 7.12 -15.80
N VAL A 179 -13.02 6.88 -14.67
CA VAL A 179 -12.77 5.72 -13.80
C VAL A 179 -14.06 4.97 -13.52
N ASP A 180 -14.00 3.64 -13.61
CA ASP A 180 -15.01 2.76 -13.05
C ASP A 180 -14.55 2.23 -11.71
N VAL A 181 -15.46 2.16 -10.77
CA VAL A 181 -15.25 1.56 -9.46
C VAL A 181 -16.20 0.39 -9.28
N ARG A 182 -15.68 -0.71 -8.78
CA ARG A 182 -16.42 -1.92 -8.47
C ARG A 182 -16.16 -2.30 -7.02
N ALA A 183 -17.21 -2.51 -6.26
CA ALA A 183 -17.14 -3.04 -4.91
C ALA A 183 -17.41 -4.55 -4.94
N THR A 184 -16.57 -5.32 -4.27
CA THR A 184 -16.70 -6.78 -4.13
C THR A 184 -16.93 -7.12 -2.67
N THR A 185 -18.04 -7.78 -2.37
CA THR A 185 -18.45 -8.18 -1.03
C THR A 185 -18.47 -9.72 -0.92
N PRO A 186 -18.69 -10.31 0.26
CA PRO A 186 -18.95 -11.76 0.37
C PRO A 186 -20.13 -12.23 -0.47
N ASP A 187 -21.13 -11.37 -0.70
CA ASP A 187 -22.33 -11.67 -1.47
C ASP A 187 -22.18 -11.36 -2.97
N GLY A 188 -20.99 -11.05 -3.45
CA GLY A 188 -20.68 -10.76 -4.83
C GLY A 188 -20.43 -9.28 -5.13
N VAL A 189 -20.39 -8.94 -6.43
CA VAL A 189 -20.06 -7.58 -6.91
C VAL A 189 -21.23 -6.63 -6.76
N ARG A 190 -20.90 -5.42 -6.41
CA ARG A 190 -21.76 -4.23 -6.41
C ARG A 190 -21.13 -3.14 -7.28
N ALA A 191 -21.83 -2.72 -8.30
CA ALA A 191 -21.38 -1.67 -9.23
C ALA A 191 -22.53 -0.71 -9.55
N PRO A 192 -23.03 0.04 -8.55
CA PRO A 192 -24.09 1.02 -8.79
C PRO A 192 -23.67 2.05 -9.85
N GLY A 193 -24.64 2.63 -10.56
CA GLY A 193 -24.38 3.58 -11.65
C GLY A 193 -23.50 4.77 -11.24
N ALA A 194 -23.61 5.22 -10.00
CA ALA A 194 -22.78 6.29 -9.44
C ALA A 194 -21.28 5.95 -9.35
N LEU A 195 -20.94 4.66 -9.41
CA LEU A 195 -19.55 4.17 -9.41
C LEU A 195 -19.01 3.90 -10.83
N GLN A 196 -19.80 4.20 -11.88
CA GLN A 196 -19.42 3.94 -13.26
C GLN A 196 -19.20 5.23 -14.04
N GLY A 197 -18.09 5.32 -14.76
CA GLY A 197 -17.78 6.50 -15.57
C GLY A 197 -17.55 7.77 -14.74
N ILE A 198 -16.98 7.64 -13.54
CA ILE A 198 -16.64 8.78 -12.69
C ILE A 198 -15.62 9.65 -13.42
N VAL A 199 -15.98 10.90 -13.69
CA VAL A 199 -15.08 11.87 -14.30
C VAL A 199 -14.21 12.48 -13.21
N ILE A 200 -12.90 12.37 -13.36
CA ILE A 200 -11.92 13.05 -12.52
C ILE A 200 -11.29 14.16 -13.37
N PRO A 201 -11.73 15.42 -13.21
CA PRO A 201 -11.20 16.51 -14.01
C PRO A 201 -9.70 16.68 -13.80
N ARG A 202 -9.01 17.25 -14.78
CA ARG A 202 -7.59 17.57 -14.69
C ARG A 202 -7.28 18.37 -13.42
N PHE A 203 -6.14 18.04 -12.78
CA PHE A 203 -5.65 18.70 -11.57
C PHE A 203 -6.62 18.68 -10.38
N THR A 204 -7.49 17.67 -10.33
CA THR A 204 -8.55 17.54 -9.33
C THR A 204 -8.46 16.20 -8.62
N ARG A 205 -8.85 16.19 -7.36
CA ARG A 205 -9.19 15.02 -6.60
C ARG A 205 -10.70 14.91 -6.44
N VAL A 206 -11.21 13.68 -6.52
CA VAL A 206 -12.62 13.34 -6.23
C VAL A 206 -12.61 12.28 -5.14
N SER A 207 -13.39 12.47 -4.09
CA SER A 207 -13.59 11.49 -3.02
C SER A 207 -14.94 10.82 -3.16
N VAL A 208 -14.93 9.48 -3.11
CA VAL A 208 -16.13 8.64 -3.22
C VAL A 208 -16.45 8.04 -1.85
N ALA A 209 -17.60 8.38 -1.28
CA ALA A 209 -18.11 7.80 -0.03
C ALA A 209 -18.73 6.42 -0.33
N LEU A 210 -17.98 5.36 -0.18
CA LEU A 210 -18.45 4.01 -0.52
C LEU A 210 -19.52 3.52 0.46
N HIS A 211 -19.47 3.96 1.70
CA HIS A 211 -20.47 3.62 2.73
C HIS A 211 -21.88 4.19 2.44
N ASP A 212 -21.99 5.19 1.55
CA ASP A 212 -23.28 5.71 1.07
C ASP A 212 -23.80 4.99 -0.18
N LEU A 213 -22.91 4.33 -0.94
CA LEU A 213 -23.22 3.77 -2.26
C LEU A 213 -23.30 2.25 -2.29
N VAL A 214 -22.61 1.59 -1.36
CA VAL A 214 -22.58 0.14 -1.23
C VAL A 214 -23.41 -0.31 -0.05
N PRO A 215 -24.32 -1.29 -0.19
CA PRO A 215 -25.11 -1.81 0.92
C PRO A 215 -24.23 -2.27 2.08
N ARG A 216 -24.76 -2.24 3.30
CA ARG A 216 -24.03 -2.59 4.52
C ARG A 216 -23.35 -3.95 4.41
N SER A 217 -22.04 -3.92 4.49
CA SER A 217 -21.18 -5.11 4.45
C SER A 217 -19.99 -4.89 5.39
N ASP A 218 -19.65 -5.90 6.18
CA ASP A 218 -18.46 -5.91 7.03
C ASP A 218 -17.16 -5.98 6.20
N LEU A 219 -17.27 -6.42 4.96
CA LEU A 219 -16.15 -6.56 4.06
C LEU A 219 -16.51 -6.01 2.68
N VAL A 220 -15.75 -5.01 2.24
CA VAL A 220 -15.88 -4.40 0.92
C VAL A 220 -14.50 -4.25 0.30
N ALA A 221 -14.20 -5.08 -0.68
CA ALA A 221 -13.02 -4.89 -1.52
C ALA A 221 -13.37 -3.96 -2.68
N ILE A 222 -12.41 -3.18 -3.13
CA ILE A 222 -12.58 -2.16 -4.16
C ILE A 222 -11.62 -2.43 -5.30
N SER A 223 -12.12 -2.35 -6.53
CA SER A 223 -11.31 -2.37 -7.74
C SER A 223 -11.63 -1.14 -8.57
N THR A 224 -10.61 -0.38 -8.96
CA THR A 224 -10.73 0.73 -9.90
C THR A 224 -10.23 0.31 -11.28
N SER A 225 -10.84 0.82 -12.33
CA SER A 225 -10.40 0.64 -13.70
C SER A 225 -10.46 1.96 -14.45
N VAL A 226 -9.34 2.42 -14.97
CA VAL A 226 -9.25 3.70 -15.68
C VAL A 226 -9.56 3.46 -17.16
N ARG A 227 -10.72 3.94 -17.62
CA ARG A 227 -11.12 3.89 -19.05
C ARG A 227 -10.32 4.87 -19.89
N ARG A 228 -10.01 6.02 -19.32
CA ARG A 228 -9.29 7.11 -19.98
C ARG A 228 -8.48 7.91 -18.97
N GLY A 229 -7.33 8.43 -19.38
CA GLY A 229 -6.50 9.27 -18.54
C GLY A 229 -5.63 8.45 -17.58
N ARG A 230 -5.30 9.04 -16.44
CA ARG A 230 -4.43 8.48 -15.40
C ARG A 230 -4.88 8.99 -14.05
N VAL A 231 -4.88 8.13 -13.05
CA VAL A 231 -5.24 8.52 -11.67
C VAL A 231 -4.34 7.85 -10.64
N ILE A 232 -4.30 8.43 -9.47
CA ILE A 232 -3.80 7.84 -8.24
C ILE A 232 -5.03 7.48 -7.41
N ALA A 233 -5.08 6.29 -6.84
CA ALA A 233 -6.17 5.84 -5.99
C ALA A 233 -5.65 5.48 -4.60
N GLU A 234 -6.26 6.03 -3.58
CA GLU A 234 -6.00 5.72 -2.16
C GLU A 234 -7.33 5.48 -1.46
N GLN A 235 -7.33 4.60 -0.48
CA GLN A 235 -8.48 4.29 0.35
C GLN A 235 -8.20 4.70 1.79
N SER A 236 -9.20 5.27 2.46
CA SER A 236 -9.19 5.38 3.92
C SER A 236 -10.43 4.70 4.52
N VAL A 237 -10.24 4.11 5.70
CA VAL A 237 -11.28 3.44 6.49
C VAL A 237 -11.24 3.99 7.90
N ALA A 238 -12.36 4.56 8.35
CA ALA A 238 -12.54 4.98 9.72
C ALA A 238 -13.64 4.14 10.38
N LEU A 239 -13.37 3.64 11.59
CA LEU A 239 -14.30 2.86 12.40
C LEU A 239 -14.51 3.57 13.73
N ASP A 240 -15.77 3.71 14.16
CA ASP A 240 -16.16 4.45 15.36
C ASP A 240 -16.13 3.62 16.67
N GLY A 241 -15.93 2.31 16.57
CA GLY A 241 -15.91 1.37 17.69
C GLY A 241 -17.22 0.63 17.91
N SER A 242 -18.26 0.91 17.14
CA SER A 242 -19.57 0.26 17.31
C SER A 242 -19.54 -1.26 17.05
N ASP A 243 -18.56 -1.74 16.29
CA ASP A 243 -18.31 -3.17 16.03
C ASP A 243 -17.13 -3.74 16.86
N GLY A 244 -16.66 -2.99 17.87
CA GLY A 244 -15.51 -3.36 18.68
C GLY A 244 -14.15 -2.98 18.09
N ARG A 245 -14.11 -2.42 16.85
CA ARG A 245 -12.90 -1.91 16.19
C ARG A 245 -13.01 -0.41 16.03
N ALA A 246 -11.94 0.31 16.28
CA ALA A 246 -11.97 1.76 16.15
C ALA A 246 -10.63 2.31 15.68
N GLY A 247 -10.66 3.39 14.92
CA GLY A 247 -9.47 4.06 14.43
C GLY A 247 -9.58 4.46 12.98
N LEU A 248 -8.45 4.89 12.43
CA LEU A 248 -8.28 5.33 11.04
C LEU A 248 -7.16 4.51 10.39
N ALA A 249 -7.44 3.97 9.23
CA ALA A 249 -6.44 3.29 8.38
C ALA A 249 -6.45 3.90 6.97
N MET A 250 -5.35 3.73 6.25
CA MET A 250 -5.18 4.21 4.87
C MET A 250 -4.31 3.23 4.10
N SER A 251 -4.65 3.02 2.82
CA SER A 251 -3.93 2.16 1.90
C SER A 251 -3.76 2.85 0.54
N LEU A 252 -2.58 2.72 -0.05
CA LEU A 252 -2.34 3.03 -1.47
C LEU A 252 -2.77 1.83 -2.31
N GLY A 253 -3.54 2.03 -3.38
CA GLY A 253 -4.01 0.95 -4.23
C GLY A 253 -2.88 0.23 -4.96
N GLU A 254 -3.00 -1.09 -5.08
CA GLU A 254 -2.02 -1.97 -5.71
C GLU A 254 -2.65 -2.80 -6.82
N ASP A 255 -1.83 -3.30 -7.73
CA ASP A 255 -2.26 -4.26 -8.77
C ASP A 255 -2.50 -5.66 -8.17
N LEU A 256 -3.38 -6.43 -8.81
CA LEU A 256 -3.61 -7.82 -8.44
C LEU A 256 -2.34 -8.66 -8.57
N ALA A 257 -2.09 -9.53 -7.58
CA ALA A 257 -0.95 -10.43 -7.59
C ALA A 257 -1.31 -11.88 -7.20
N ARG A 258 -0.39 -12.82 -7.48
CA ARG A 258 -0.53 -14.22 -7.07
C ARG A 258 0.19 -14.53 -5.77
N GLU A 259 0.97 -13.61 -5.27
CA GLU A 259 1.73 -13.77 -4.03
C GLU A 259 1.77 -12.45 -3.26
N TRP A 260 1.49 -12.56 -1.96
CA TRP A 260 1.52 -11.44 -1.01
C TRP A 260 2.25 -11.86 0.25
N ARG A 261 2.96 -10.92 0.86
CA ARG A 261 3.68 -11.11 2.12
C ARG A 261 3.34 -9.99 3.08
N PHE A 262 3.10 -10.37 4.33
CA PHE A 262 2.82 -9.48 5.44
C PHE A 262 3.84 -9.78 6.53
N PRO A 263 4.86 -8.94 6.72
CA PRO A 263 5.87 -9.12 7.75
C PRO A 263 5.33 -9.04 9.18
N VAL A 264 4.24 -8.31 9.38
CA VAL A 264 3.65 -8.06 10.71
C VAL A 264 2.31 -8.76 10.86
N GLY A 265 2.16 -9.45 11.97
CA GLY A 265 0.90 -10.00 12.46
C GLY A 265 1.02 -10.35 13.93
N VAL A 266 -0.04 -10.12 14.69
CA VAL A 266 -0.21 -10.56 16.08
C VAL A 266 -1.70 -10.53 16.45
N ILE A 267 -2.19 -11.59 17.06
CA ILE A 267 -3.56 -11.71 17.56
C ILE A 267 -3.55 -11.98 19.07
N GLY A 268 -4.65 -11.71 19.77
CA GLY A 268 -4.78 -11.91 21.22
C GLY A 268 -4.64 -10.62 22.03
N SER A 269 -4.86 -10.69 23.33
CA SER A 269 -4.68 -9.58 24.31
C SER A 269 -5.20 -8.21 23.84
N GLY A 270 -6.42 -8.17 23.27
CA GLY A 270 -7.03 -6.93 22.75
C GLY A 270 -6.57 -6.55 21.34
N ARG A 271 -5.87 -7.45 20.64
CA ARG A 271 -5.45 -7.29 19.25
C ARG A 271 -6.22 -8.24 18.35
N GLN A 272 -6.72 -7.71 17.26
CA GLN A 272 -7.42 -8.44 16.22
C GLN A 272 -6.72 -8.21 14.89
N GLU A 273 -6.36 -9.29 14.22
CA GLU A 273 -5.86 -9.24 12.85
C GLU A 273 -6.86 -9.96 11.95
N ARG A 274 -7.07 -9.42 10.78
CA ARG A 274 -7.97 -9.96 9.79
C ARG A 274 -7.29 -9.93 8.42
N LEU A 275 -6.98 -11.09 7.88
CA LEU A 275 -6.51 -11.19 6.51
C LEU A 275 -7.72 -11.27 5.58
N VAL A 276 -7.88 -10.28 4.73
CA VAL A 276 -8.93 -10.23 3.72
C VAL A 276 -8.33 -10.58 2.36
N VAL A 277 -9.02 -11.42 1.61
CA VAL A 277 -8.66 -11.79 0.25
C VAL A 277 -9.85 -11.52 -0.66
N ALA A 278 -9.64 -10.76 -1.72
CA ALA A 278 -10.65 -10.54 -2.74
C ALA A 278 -10.19 -11.03 -4.11
N ASN A 279 -11.09 -11.72 -4.79
CA ASN A 279 -10.93 -12.23 -6.14
C ASN A 279 -11.88 -11.48 -7.08
N PRO A 280 -11.44 -10.35 -7.69
CA PRO A 280 -12.28 -9.62 -8.63
C PRO A 280 -12.46 -10.33 -9.99
N GLY A 281 -11.68 -11.38 -10.25
CA GLY A 281 -11.79 -12.21 -11.45
C GLY A 281 -13.05 -13.08 -11.45
N SER A 282 -13.45 -13.59 -12.62
CA SER A 282 -14.67 -14.41 -12.78
C SER A 282 -14.50 -15.89 -12.43
N ARG A 283 -13.28 -16.36 -12.19
CA ARG A 283 -12.98 -17.77 -11.89
C ARG A 283 -12.46 -17.91 -10.47
N ASP A 284 -12.79 -19.01 -9.83
CA ASP A 284 -12.34 -19.32 -8.48
C ASP A 284 -10.82 -19.29 -8.34
N ALA A 285 -10.35 -18.77 -7.24
CA ALA A 285 -8.95 -18.76 -6.84
C ALA A 285 -8.71 -19.69 -5.65
N ARG A 286 -7.81 -20.66 -5.81
CA ARG A 286 -7.29 -21.44 -4.67
C ARG A 286 -6.20 -20.62 -4.01
N VAL A 287 -6.40 -20.27 -2.75
CA VAL A 287 -5.50 -19.43 -1.95
C VAL A 287 -4.95 -20.26 -0.80
N THR A 288 -3.62 -20.29 -0.67
CA THR A 288 -2.91 -20.93 0.43
C THR A 288 -2.22 -19.84 1.27
N VAL A 289 -2.51 -19.84 2.55
CA VAL A 289 -1.98 -18.90 3.53
C VAL A 289 -1.08 -19.66 4.50
N GLY A 290 0.20 -19.33 4.48
CA GLY A 290 1.19 -19.87 5.40
C GLY A 290 1.60 -18.84 6.44
N PHE A 291 1.80 -19.31 7.67
CA PHE A 291 2.23 -18.50 8.80
C PHE A 291 3.61 -18.91 9.26
N THR A 292 4.43 -17.94 9.64
CA THR A 292 5.72 -18.18 10.27
C THR A 292 5.78 -17.41 11.57
N LEU A 293 5.86 -18.14 12.68
CA LEU A 293 5.84 -17.59 14.04
C LEU A 293 7.22 -17.11 14.47
N ASP A 294 7.27 -16.14 15.37
CA ASP A 294 8.50 -15.74 16.08
C ASP A 294 9.02 -16.85 17.00
N ALA A 295 8.11 -17.62 17.59
CA ALA A 295 8.46 -18.89 18.26
C ALA A 295 8.54 -19.99 17.21
N ALA A 296 9.57 -20.81 17.24
CA ALA A 296 9.89 -21.84 16.24
C ALA A 296 8.84 -22.95 16.01
N ALA A 297 7.58 -22.73 16.40
CA ALA A 297 6.47 -23.64 16.17
C ALA A 297 5.94 -23.49 14.73
N ALA A 298 5.80 -24.60 14.04
CA ALA A 298 5.16 -24.63 12.72
C ALA A 298 3.64 -24.56 12.86
N VAL A 299 3.00 -23.73 12.06
CA VAL A 299 1.55 -23.68 11.90
C VAL A 299 1.19 -24.25 10.54
N GLU A 300 0.22 -25.15 10.52
CA GLU A 300 -0.25 -25.74 9.26
C GLU A 300 -0.89 -24.67 8.38
N PRO A 301 -0.53 -24.56 7.09
CA PRO A 301 -1.11 -23.60 6.18
C PRO A 301 -2.63 -23.78 6.04
N VAL A 302 -3.34 -22.67 5.88
CA VAL A 302 -4.77 -22.63 5.59
C VAL A 302 -4.95 -22.55 4.08
N THR A 303 -5.80 -23.41 3.51
CA THR A 303 -6.17 -23.32 2.09
C THR A 303 -7.66 -23.03 1.98
N VAL A 304 -8.01 -21.98 1.24
CA VAL A 304 -9.39 -21.57 0.97
C VAL A 304 -9.62 -21.44 -0.54
N ILE A 305 -10.86 -21.63 -0.95
CA ILE A 305 -11.31 -21.27 -2.31
C ILE A 305 -12.03 -19.92 -2.19
N VAL A 306 -11.54 -18.95 -2.94
CA VAL A 306 -12.19 -17.63 -3.07
C VAL A 306 -12.96 -17.67 -4.39
N PRO A 307 -14.28 -17.74 -4.35
CA PRO A 307 -15.09 -17.76 -5.58
C PRO A 307 -14.81 -16.53 -6.44
N GLY A 308 -15.03 -16.66 -7.75
CA GLY A 308 -14.94 -15.50 -8.64
C GLY A 308 -15.89 -14.40 -8.21
N THR A 309 -15.44 -13.14 -8.28
CA THR A 309 -16.20 -11.94 -7.94
C THR A 309 -16.65 -11.85 -6.47
N THR A 310 -15.90 -12.47 -5.55
CA THR A 310 -16.17 -12.40 -4.10
C THR A 310 -14.93 -11.99 -3.28
N ALA A 311 -15.19 -11.61 -2.05
CA ALA A 311 -14.18 -11.35 -1.04
C ALA A 311 -14.49 -12.13 0.24
N LEU A 312 -13.47 -12.57 0.96
CA LEU A 312 -13.64 -13.28 2.23
C LEU A 312 -12.52 -12.94 3.21
N SER A 313 -12.81 -13.16 4.48
CA SER A 313 -11.81 -13.14 5.54
C SER A 313 -11.26 -14.54 5.78
N VAL A 314 -9.94 -14.65 5.85
CA VAL A 314 -9.27 -15.92 6.18
C VAL A 314 -9.27 -16.10 7.70
N ASP A 315 -9.60 -17.30 8.14
CA ASP A 315 -9.53 -17.67 9.56
C ASP A 315 -8.08 -17.76 10.04
N LEU A 316 -7.75 -16.98 11.06
CA LEU A 316 -6.43 -16.93 11.71
C LEU A 316 -6.39 -17.69 13.05
N SER A 317 -7.44 -18.40 13.43
CA SER A 317 -7.56 -19.09 14.73
C SER A 317 -6.48 -20.14 15.02
N ARG A 318 -5.79 -20.60 13.97
CA ARG A 318 -4.65 -21.53 14.08
C ARG A 318 -3.38 -20.87 14.58
N VAL A 319 -3.29 -19.54 14.54
CA VAL A 319 -2.16 -18.80 15.06
C VAL A 319 -2.31 -18.65 16.57
N PRO A 320 -1.30 -19.02 17.38
CA PRO A 320 -1.39 -18.84 18.82
C PRO A 320 -1.54 -17.35 19.19
N PRO A 321 -2.35 -17.03 20.21
CA PRO A 321 -2.48 -15.67 20.69
C PRO A 321 -1.16 -15.15 21.27
N ASP A 322 -0.96 -13.81 21.16
CA ASP A 322 0.20 -13.08 21.66
C ASP A 322 1.57 -13.52 21.13
N VAL A 323 1.57 -14.31 20.05
CA VAL A 323 2.77 -14.67 19.32
C VAL A 323 2.81 -13.87 18.02
N GLY A 324 3.92 -13.19 17.79
CA GLY A 324 4.14 -12.49 16.53
C GLY A 324 4.32 -13.45 15.36
N PHE A 325 3.81 -13.09 14.18
CA PHE A 325 3.94 -13.92 12.98
C PHE A 325 4.08 -13.06 11.72
N SER A 326 4.59 -13.68 10.67
CA SER A 326 4.51 -13.19 9.30
C SER A 326 3.61 -14.09 8.48
N THR A 327 2.98 -13.52 7.46
CA THR A 327 2.03 -14.23 6.60
C THR A 327 2.51 -14.22 5.15
N ARG A 328 2.38 -15.37 4.49
CA ARG A 328 2.58 -15.51 3.05
C ARG A 328 1.30 -16.07 2.41
N VAL A 329 0.74 -15.31 1.47
CA VAL A 329 -0.43 -15.69 0.68
C VAL A 329 0.03 -16.10 -0.72
N ARG A 330 -0.40 -17.26 -1.18
CA ARG A 330 -0.19 -17.73 -2.57
C ARG A 330 -1.52 -18.06 -3.19
N SER A 331 -1.73 -17.64 -4.42
CA SER A 331 -2.99 -17.86 -5.15
C SER A 331 -2.76 -18.44 -6.54
N SER A 332 -3.69 -19.31 -6.95
CA SER A 332 -3.72 -19.84 -8.31
C SER A 332 -4.11 -18.79 -9.35
N ARG A 333 -4.69 -17.64 -8.93
CA ARG A 333 -5.13 -16.52 -9.76
C ARG A 333 -4.64 -15.21 -9.17
N PRO A 334 -4.53 -14.14 -9.96
CA PRO A 334 -4.31 -12.81 -9.41
C PRO A 334 -5.47 -12.41 -8.49
N ILE A 335 -5.14 -11.97 -7.29
CA ILE A 335 -6.04 -11.53 -6.22
C ILE A 335 -5.48 -10.28 -5.59
N VAL A 336 -6.28 -9.59 -4.78
CA VAL A 336 -5.76 -8.63 -3.81
C VAL A 336 -5.88 -9.21 -2.41
N ALA A 337 -4.87 -8.96 -1.57
CA ALA A 337 -4.87 -9.37 -0.17
C ALA A 337 -4.43 -8.21 0.72
N GLU A 338 -5.11 -8.02 1.83
CA GLU A 338 -4.88 -6.93 2.78
C GLU A 338 -5.02 -7.45 4.20
N MET A 339 -4.10 -7.04 5.08
CA MET A 339 -4.17 -7.30 6.50
C MET A 339 -4.72 -6.07 7.19
N ILE A 340 -5.82 -6.21 7.92
CA ILE A 340 -6.35 -5.15 8.76
C ILE A 340 -6.19 -5.55 10.22
N GLY A 341 -5.51 -4.71 11.00
CA GLY A 341 -5.27 -4.89 12.42
C GLY A 341 -6.04 -3.87 13.23
N ALA A 342 -6.74 -4.32 14.27
CA ALA A 342 -7.36 -3.45 15.27
C ALA A 342 -6.77 -3.73 16.66
N SER A 343 -6.51 -2.68 17.42
CA SER A 343 -6.07 -2.76 18.79
C SER A 343 -7.07 -2.06 19.70
N ASN A 344 -7.51 -2.76 20.75
CA ASN A 344 -8.36 -2.24 21.81
C ASN A 344 -7.71 -2.48 23.18
N ALA A 345 -6.38 -2.66 23.23
CA ALA A 345 -5.67 -2.99 24.45
C ALA A 345 -5.84 -1.89 25.51
N PRO A 346 -6.49 -2.17 26.64
CA PRO A 346 -6.76 -1.15 27.67
C PRO A 346 -5.53 -0.83 28.52
N GLN A 347 -4.47 -1.62 28.43
CA GLN A 347 -3.27 -1.47 29.27
C GLN A 347 -2.00 -1.81 28.47
N GLY A 348 -1.02 -0.91 28.50
CA GLY A 348 0.26 -1.07 27.84
C GLY A 348 0.58 0.07 26.88
N PRO A 349 1.74 0.07 26.22
CA PRO A 349 2.11 1.07 25.23
C PRO A 349 1.27 0.96 23.94
N GLU A 350 0.37 -0.03 23.87
CA GLU A 350 -0.47 -0.26 22.70
C GLU A 350 -1.83 0.40 22.90
N VAL A 351 -2.06 1.38 22.10
CA VAL A 351 -3.22 2.23 22.13
C VAL A 351 -4.28 1.68 21.17
N ARG A 352 -5.56 1.94 21.50
CA ARG A 352 -6.69 1.72 20.59
C ARG A 352 -6.39 2.23 19.20
N GLY A 353 -6.76 1.42 18.18
CA GLY A 353 -6.72 1.92 16.84
C GLY A 353 -6.76 0.88 15.71
N LEU A 354 -6.65 1.37 14.47
CA LEU A 354 -6.77 0.62 13.23
C LEU A 354 -5.50 0.76 12.38
N ALA A 355 -5.12 -0.32 11.73
CA ALA A 355 -4.08 -0.31 10.70
C ALA A 355 -4.54 -1.17 9.51
N SER A 356 -4.17 -0.78 8.31
CA SER A 356 -4.38 -1.57 7.11
C SER A 356 -3.10 -1.60 6.29
N ASP A 357 -2.79 -2.77 5.73
CA ASP A 357 -1.62 -2.97 4.90
C ASP A 357 -1.95 -3.90 3.73
N LEU A 358 -1.76 -3.40 2.51
CA LEU A 358 -1.69 -4.22 1.31
C LEU A 358 -0.32 -4.92 1.32
N GLY A 359 -0.30 -6.22 1.27
CA GLY A 359 0.92 -7.00 1.36
C GLY A 359 1.92 -6.70 0.25
N PHE A 360 3.13 -7.20 0.41
CA PHE A 360 4.20 -7.02 -0.56
C PHE A 360 4.26 -8.18 -1.55
N GLY A 361 4.28 -7.89 -2.84
CA GLY A 361 4.47 -8.90 -3.89
C GLY A 361 5.95 -9.23 -4.15
N ALA A 362 6.86 -8.28 -3.94
CA ALA A 362 8.29 -8.45 -4.22
C ALA A 362 9.17 -7.79 -3.15
N GLY A 363 10.36 -8.37 -2.93
CA GLY A 363 11.36 -7.81 -2.04
C GLY A 363 12.31 -6.84 -2.75
N ALA A 364 12.96 -5.99 -1.96
CA ALA A 364 14.05 -5.12 -2.37
C ALA A 364 15.25 -5.23 -1.43
N ARG A 365 16.40 -4.68 -1.87
CA ARG A 365 17.64 -4.69 -1.06
C ARG A 365 17.83 -3.41 -0.25
N ARG A 366 17.12 -2.35 -0.58
CA ARG A 366 17.23 -1.04 0.06
C ARG A 366 15.85 -0.50 0.37
N TRP A 367 15.68 0.02 1.60
CA TRP A 367 14.41 0.53 2.10
C TRP A 367 14.65 1.84 2.83
N VAL A 368 13.85 2.84 2.56
CA VAL A 368 13.90 4.12 3.27
C VAL A 368 12.86 4.11 4.38
N VAL A 369 13.30 4.37 5.60
CA VAL A 369 12.45 4.52 6.78
C VAL A 369 12.45 5.99 7.15
N GLY A 370 11.43 6.68 6.79
CA GLY A 370 11.32 8.08 7.09
C GLY A 370 9.92 8.46 7.56
N PRO A 371 9.71 8.94 8.78
CA PRO A 371 10.68 9.15 9.87
C PRO A 371 11.06 7.85 10.58
N ALA A 372 12.22 7.82 11.19
CA ALA A 372 12.69 6.66 11.97
C ALA A 372 11.83 6.43 13.22
N ARG A 373 11.14 7.45 13.70
CA ARG A 373 10.16 7.42 14.77
C ARG A 373 9.00 8.35 14.41
N LEU A 374 7.77 7.97 14.72
CA LEU A 374 6.59 8.74 14.33
C LEU A 374 6.50 10.06 15.11
N ASP A 375 6.64 9.98 16.43
CA ASP A 375 6.73 11.10 17.35
C ASP A 375 7.63 10.76 18.55
N ALA A 376 7.73 11.66 19.53
CA ALA A 376 8.63 11.48 20.68
C ALA A 376 8.19 10.37 21.65
N THR A 377 6.92 9.95 21.59
CA THR A 377 6.32 8.95 22.48
C THR A 377 6.08 7.62 21.81
N SER A 378 6.15 7.56 20.47
CA SER A 378 5.90 6.34 19.71
C SER A 378 6.92 5.23 20.01
N ILE A 379 6.43 3.99 19.99
CA ILE A 379 7.26 2.79 19.89
C ILE A 379 7.30 2.40 18.44
N ASP A 380 8.49 2.40 17.87
CA ASP A 380 8.68 2.11 16.44
C ASP A 380 9.61 0.92 16.24
N GLY A 381 9.23 0.06 15.32
CA GLY A 381 9.97 -1.13 14.95
C GLY A 381 9.85 -1.44 13.48
N LEU A 382 10.74 -2.29 12.99
CA LEU A 382 10.68 -2.88 11.65
C LEU A 382 10.53 -4.38 11.76
N ALA A 383 9.64 -4.95 10.97
CA ALA A 383 9.60 -6.38 10.71
C ALA A 383 10.16 -6.65 9.30
N VAL A 384 11.09 -7.58 9.20
CA VAL A 384 11.82 -7.87 7.97
C VAL A 384 11.73 -9.35 7.64
N VAL A 385 11.35 -9.69 6.41
CA VAL A 385 11.18 -11.06 5.91
C VAL A 385 11.97 -11.23 4.61
N ALA A 386 12.70 -12.34 4.48
CA ALA A 386 13.35 -12.73 3.22
C ALA A 386 12.31 -13.20 2.18
N THR A 387 12.51 -12.87 0.90
CA THR A 387 11.52 -13.21 -0.13
C THR A 387 11.94 -14.36 -1.03
N ASP A 388 13.21 -14.72 -1.05
CA ASP A 388 13.79 -15.77 -1.90
C ASP A 388 14.05 -17.10 -1.16
N GLY A 389 13.68 -17.19 0.13
CA GLY A 389 13.90 -18.37 0.96
C GLY A 389 15.36 -18.56 1.37
N ARG A 390 16.17 -17.51 1.32
CA ARG A 390 17.58 -17.51 1.75
C ARG A 390 17.75 -16.59 2.96
N ARG A 391 18.78 -16.87 3.76
CA ARG A 391 19.21 -16.01 4.86
C ARG A 391 19.89 -14.77 4.33
N HIS A 392 19.56 -13.60 4.90
CA HIS A 392 20.14 -12.33 4.50
C HIS A 392 20.64 -11.52 5.69
N ARG A 393 21.72 -10.78 5.48
CA ARG A 393 22.19 -9.78 6.44
C ARG A 393 21.61 -8.44 6.12
N VAL A 394 21.10 -7.78 7.14
CA VAL A 394 20.56 -6.42 7.05
C VAL A 394 21.34 -5.48 7.94
N ARG A 395 21.44 -4.23 7.52
CA ARG A 395 22.04 -3.16 8.28
C ARG A 395 21.15 -1.93 8.23
N ILE A 396 20.98 -1.27 9.37
CA ILE A 396 20.34 0.02 9.47
C ILE A 396 21.42 1.09 9.38
N VAL A 397 21.24 2.01 8.45
CA VAL A 397 22.18 3.08 8.15
C VAL A 397 21.55 4.43 8.51
N ARG A 398 22.23 5.20 9.32
CA ARG A 398 21.93 6.62 9.56
C ARG A 398 22.84 7.45 8.70
N VAL A 399 22.25 8.30 7.88
CA VAL A 399 22.96 9.19 6.98
C VAL A 399 23.16 10.56 7.66
N GLN A 400 24.28 11.18 7.39
CA GLN A 400 24.67 12.54 7.81
C GLN A 400 25.35 13.25 6.62
N PRO A 401 25.58 14.57 6.67
CA PRO A 401 26.34 15.23 5.62
C PRO A 401 27.69 14.53 5.37
N ASN A 402 27.93 14.12 4.13
CA ASN A 402 29.15 13.44 3.66
C ASN A 402 29.56 12.18 4.43
N ARG A 403 28.66 11.59 5.24
CA ARG A 403 28.99 10.45 6.09
C ARG A 403 27.80 9.51 6.29
N GLU A 404 28.08 8.22 6.31
CA GLU A 404 27.15 7.17 6.69
C GLU A 404 27.63 6.44 7.95
N ARG A 405 26.68 6.04 8.79
CA ARG A 405 26.96 5.24 9.98
C ARG A 405 25.99 4.08 10.06
N VAL A 406 26.50 2.87 10.15
CA VAL A 406 25.71 1.68 10.49
C VAL A 406 25.37 1.73 11.97
N VAL A 407 24.09 1.82 12.31
CA VAL A 407 23.59 1.90 13.70
C VAL A 407 23.09 0.56 14.24
N ALA A 408 22.73 -0.38 13.36
CA ALA A 408 22.39 -1.74 13.72
C ALA A 408 22.73 -2.73 12.59
N ARG A 409 22.93 -3.99 12.97
CA ARG A 409 23.03 -5.14 12.07
C ARG A 409 22.15 -6.25 12.60
N SER A 410 21.53 -6.99 11.69
CA SER A 410 20.72 -8.16 12.02
C SER A 410 20.81 -9.18 10.91
N GLU A 411 20.32 -10.38 11.17
CA GLU A 411 20.23 -11.46 10.20
C GLU A 411 18.75 -11.84 10.03
N VAL A 412 18.28 -11.83 8.80
CA VAL A 412 16.93 -12.27 8.44
C VAL A 412 17.02 -13.75 8.10
N PRO A 413 16.29 -14.62 8.80
CA PRO A 413 16.32 -16.06 8.52
C PRO A 413 15.70 -16.37 7.15
N ALA A 414 16.04 -17.53 6.59
CA ALA A 414 15.47 -18.01 5.32
C ALA A 414 13.95 -18.21 5.41
N ILE A 415 13.47 -18.60 6.61
CA ILE A 415 12.06 -18.76 6.96
C ILE A 415 11.86 -18.03 8.29
N GLY A 416 10.89 -17.12 8.33
CA GLY A 416 10.60 -16.30 9.50
C GLY A 416 10.93 -14.83 9.27
N ARG A 417 10.80 -14.07 10.35
CA ARG A 417 11.06 -12.63 10.35
C ARG A 417 12.08 -12.25 11.40
N VAL A 418 12.67 -11.09 11.26
CA VAL A 418 13.41 -10.42 12.32
C VAL A 418 12.70 -9.10 12.65
N SER A 419 12.57 -8.81 13.94
CA SER A 419 12.05 -7.54 14.45
C SER A 419 13.21 -6.67 14.91
N ILE A 420 13.23 -5.40 14.50
CA ILE A 420 14.26 -4.42 14.83
C ILE A 420 13.58 -3.26 15.57
N ASP A 421 13.91 -3.07 16.83
CA ASP A 421 13.38 -1.99 17.67
C ASP A 421 14.13 -0.68 17.33
N LEU A 422 13.47 0.22 16.62
CA LEU A 422 14.03 1.51 16.24
C LEU A 422 14.17 2.46 17.45
N THR A 423 13.35 2.30 18.48
CA THR A 423 13.40 3.12 19.69
C THR A 423 14.75 2.96 20.39
N LYS A 424 15.28 1.74 20.44
CA LYS A 424 16.62 1.45 21.02
C LYS A 424 17.79 1.96 20.19
N LEU A 425 17.57 2.32 18.92
CA LEU A 425 18.61 2.83 18.03
C LEU A 425 18.75 4.36 18.08
N GLY A 426 18.09 5.04 19.03
CA GLY A 426 18.06 6.49 19.10
C GLY A 426 17.32 7.11 17.92
N ALA A 427 16.29 6.41 17.42
CA ALA A 427 15.41 6.91 16.40
C ALA A 427 14.71 8.20 16.87
N SER A 428 14.44 9.10 15.93
CA SER A 428 13.84 10.40 16.20
C SER A 428 12.84 10.76 15.09
N PRO A 429 11.79 11.52 15.38
CA PRO A 429 10.83 11.99 14.39
C PRO A 429 11.45 12.83 13.26
N THR A 430 12.65 13.38 13.48
CA THR A 430 13.36 14.24 12.52
C THR A 430 14.49 13.52 11.78
N VAL A 431 14.64 12.21 11.97
CA VAL A 431 15.72 11.40 11.37
C VAL A 431 15.12 10.38 10.42
N ALA A 432 15.64 10.31 9.21
CA ALA A 432 15.43 9.22 8.27
C ALA A 432 16.53 8.16 8.42
N LEU A 433 16.15 6.91 8.28
CA LEU A 433 17.07 5.75 8.28
C LEU A 433 16.93 5.00 6.96
N GLU A 434 17.97 4.27 6.59
CA GLU A 434 17.95 3.36 5.47
C GLU A 434 18.23 1.93 5.97
N LEU A 435 17.42 0.96 5.54
CA LEU A 435 17.72 -0.46 5.69
C LEU A 435 18.35 -0.97 4.39
N ARG A 436 19.52 -1.59 4.49
CA ARG A 436 20.23 -2.24 3.37
C ARG A 436 20.38 -3.73 3.66
N ALA A 437 20.03 -4.56 2.69
CA ALA A 437 20.13 -6.01 2.74
C ALA A 437 21.06 -6.53 1.64
N ASP A 438 21.71 -7.68 1.86
CA ASP A 438 22.53 -8.36 0.84
C ASP A 438 21.69 -9.20 -0.14
N GLY A 439 20.41 -9.40 0.14
CA GLY A 439 19.43 -10.02 -0.75
C GLY A 439 18.04 -9.40 -0.63
N PRO A 440 17.05 -9.92 -1.37
CA PRO A 440 15.73 -9.31 -1.42
C PRO A 440 14.94 -9.59 -0.13
N VAL A 441 14.52 -8.52 0.54
CA VAL A 441 13.67 -8.55 1.74
C VAL A 441 12.45 -7.65 1.55
N VAL A 442 11.37 -7.93 2.27
CA VAL A 442 10.28 -6.98 2.50
C VAL A 442 10.41 -6.44 3.91
N VAL A 443 10.06 -5.17 4.06
CA VAL A 443 10.18 -4.44 5.32
C VAL A 443 8.87 -3.74 5.60
N GLU A 444 8.31 -3.98 6.77
CA GLU A 444 7.12 -3.30 7.26
C GLU A 444 7.48 -2.56 8.55
N ARG A 445 6.97 -1.35 8.71
CA ARG A 445 7.16 -0.56 9.91
C ARG A 445 5.93 -0.68 10.81
N VAL A 446 6.17 -0.88 12.07
CA VAL A 446 5.16 -0.82 13.13
C VAL A 446 5.42 0.42 13.95
N SER A 447 4.43 1.31 14.04
CA SER A 447 4.45 2.45 14.93
C SER A 447 3.25 2.41 15.85
N SER A 448 3.47 2.67 17.13
CA SER A 448 2.43 2.79 18.15
C SER A 448 2.73 3.96 19.05
N SER A 449 1.79 4.87 19.22
CA SER A 449 1.91 5.98 20.16
C SER A 449 0.56 6.27 20.82
N PRO A 450 0.53 6.92 22.02
CA PRO A 450 -0.71 7.40 22.60
C PRO A 450 -1.46 8.28 21.61
N GLY A 451 -2.69 7.88 21.26
CA GLY A 451 -3.53 8.57 20.27
C GLY A 451 -3.18 8.30 18.80
N LEU A 452 -2.21 7.46 18.52
CA LEU A 452 -1.89 6.97 17.19
C LEU A 452 -1.83 5.46 17.20
N THR A 453 -2.69 4.91 16.45
CA THR A 453 -2.75 3.50 16.15
C THR A 453 -1.55 3.04 15.37
N ARG A 454 -1.26 1.74 15.46
CA ARG A 454 -0.37 1.08 14.51
C ARG A 454 -0.61 1.61 13.11
N SER A 455 0.32 2.34 12.57
CA SER A 455 0.38 2.57 11.14
C SER A 455 1.40 1.60 10.58
N HIS A 456 0.94 0.68 9.77
CA HIS A 456 1.83 -0.09 8.92
C HIS A 456 2.32 0.86 7.82
N ALA A 457 3.47 1.45 8.00
CA ALA A 457 4.07 2.25 6.95
C ALA A 457 4.82 1.31 6.02
N VAL A 458 4.40 1.28 4.77
CA VAL A 458 5.18 0.66 3.70
C VAL A 458 6.48 1.45 3.56
N VAL A 459 7.59 0.77 3.78
CA VAL A 459 8.90 1.39 3.65
C VAL A 459 9.29 1.36 2.17
N ASN A 460 9.50 2.53 1.59
CA ASN A 460 9.81 2.65 0.17
C ASN A 460 11.10 1.94 -0.19
N ALA A 461 11.04 1.04 -1.18
CA ALA A 461 12.21 0.40 -1.72
C ALA A 461 13.06 1.40 -2.54
N ALA A 462 14.34 1.53 -2.21
CA ALA A 462 15.32 2.16 -3.08
C ALA A 462 15.88 1.10 -4.04
N PRO A 463 16.19 1.44 -5.30
CA PRO A 463 16.76 0.54 -6.29
C PRO A 463 18.14 0.03 -5.90
#